data_42b9ee7206c3691519216af1f809f5db
#
_entry.id   42b9ee7206c3691519216af1f809f5db
#
_cell.length_a   1.000
_cell.length_b   1.000
_cell.length_c   1.000
_cell.angle_alpha   90.00
_cell.angle_beta   90.00
_cell.angle_gamma   90.00
#
_symmetry.space_group_name_H-M   'P 1'
#
loop_
_entity.id
_entity.type
_entity.pdbx_description
1 polymer ?
#
loop_
_entity_poly.entity_id
_entity_poly.type
_entity_poly.pdbx_seq_one_letter_code
_entity_poly.pdbx_strand_id
1 'polypeptide(L)'
;MGIRNFTAMSEMNIPQSSFPRIIIIGGGFGGIALAKKLSGKDVQVLLLDKHNYHTFQPLLYQVSTGGLEPDSIAYPIRKVLQGYPNFYFRLAEVTEIDTSKKRLETNIGGITYDYLVVATGSQTNFFGNKNIERNGMAMKTVPQSLNLRSLILENFEQALLTDDLHERDALMNFVIVGGGPTGVELAGALAEIKKGILPKDYPDLDTRRAQINLVQGSDRILPAMSEVASKKAERFLEKLGVNVWKNIRVSDYDGKLVTTNTDTSFEACTLVWAAGVKAVSIKGLDAEELLSRGSRLKVNHFNQV
;
A
#
# COMPACT_ATOMS: atom_id res chain seq x y z
N MET A 1 -4.01 -3.43 29.53
CA MET A 1 -2.53 -3.37 29.50
C MET A 1 -2.17 -1.89 29.39
N GLY A 2 -1.67 -1.26 30.45
CA GLY A 2 -1.43 0.18 30.49
C GLY A 2 -0.34 0.60 29.53
N ILE A 3 -0.65 1.55 28.66
CA ILE A 3 0.33 2.25 27.83
C ILE A 3 1.26 2.96 28.80
N ARG A 4 2.52 2.53 28.90
CA ARG A 4 3.54 3.28 29.61
C ARG A 4 3.71 4.62 28.87
N ASN A 5 3.29 5.72 29.50
CA ASN A 5 3.66 7.05 29.08
C ASN A 5 5.18 7.16 29.21
N PHE A 6 5.91 6.94 28.13
CA PHE A 6 7.29 7.35 28.06
C PHE A 6 7.27 8.87 28.07
N THR A 7 7.84 9.48 29.11
CA THR A 7 8.15 10.92 29.13
C THR A 7 8.89 11.20 27.82
N ALA A 8 8.42 12.16 27.03
CA ALA A 8 9.03 12.52 25.76
C ALA A 8 10.52 12.82 26.02
N MET A 9 11.41 11.99 25.51
CA MET A 9 12.84 12.24 25.59
C MET A 9 13.11 13.47 24.72
N SER A 10 13.74 14.51 25.28
CA SER A 10 14.06 15.74 24.54
C SER A 10 14.98 15.46 23.35
N GLU A 11 15.83 14.44 23.45
CA GLU A 11 16.78 14.01 22.41
C GLU A 11 16.72 12.50 22.20
N MET A 12 16.85 12.09 20.93
CA MET A 12 16.92 10.68 20.58
C MET A 12 18.28 10.09 20.97
N ASN A 13 18.28 8.95 21.65
CA ASN A 13 19.51 8.27 22.06
C ASN A 13 20.21 7.60 20.87
N ILE A 14 21.13 8.36 20.25
CA ILE A 14 22.07 7.87 19.20
C ILE A 14 23.49 8.25 19.62
N PRO A 15 24.48 7.35 19.50
CA PRO A 15 25.87 7.67 19.82
C PRO A 15 26.37 8.89 19.07
N GLN A 16 27.21 9.68 19.73
CA GLN A 16 27.93 10.78 19.07
C GLN A 16 28.92 10.23 18.05
N SER A 17 29.16 10.98 17.00
CA SER A 17 30.08 10.59 15.92
C SER A 17 30.84 11.83 15.42
N SER A 18 32.10 11.66 15.08
CA SER A 18 32.88 12.65 14.34
C SER A 18 32.56 12.69 12.84
N PHE A 19 31.89 11.67 12.35
CA PHE A 19 31.45 11.60 10.95
C PHE A 19 30.10 12.29 10.75
N PRO A 20 29.84 12.83 9.55
CA PRO A 20 28.55 13.43 9.21
C PRO A 20 27.40 12.43 9.41
N ARG A 21 26.31 12.92 9.99
CA ARG A 21 25.09 12.13 10.22
C ARG A 21 24.13 12.25 9.04
N ILE A 22 23.86 11.10 8.40
CA ILE A 22 22.85 10.96 7.35
C ILE A 22 21.62 10.30 7.97
N ILE A 23 20.48 10.99 7.97
CA ILE A 23 19.21 10.42 8.41
C ILE A 23 18.39 10.03 7.18
N ILE A 24 17.93 8.77 7.17
CA ILE A 24 17.05 8.23 6.13
C ILE A 24 15.67 7.98 6.76
N ILE A 25 14.63 8.67 6.25
CA ILE A 25 13.26 8.46 6.70
C ILE A 25 12.59 7.46 5.75
N GLY A 26 12.32 6.26 6.25
CA GLY A 26 11.65 5.17 5.53
C GLY A 26 12.57 4.00 5.17
N GLY A 27 12.22 2.82 5.68
CA GLY A 27 12.87 1.52 5.44
C GLY A 27 12.30 0.75 4.24
N GLY A 28 11.75 1.48 3.26
CA GLY A 28 11.30 0.92 1.99
C GLY A 28 12.46 0.62 1.03
N PHE A 29 12.15 0.36 -0.25
CA PHE A 29 13.15 0.03 -1.28
C PHE A 29 14.25 1.09 -1.38
N GLY A 30 13.89 2.38 -1.46
CA GLY A 30 14.86 3.46 -1.62
C GLY A 30 15.76 3.64 -0.41
N GLY A 31 15.16 3.65 0.79
CA GLY A 31 15.90 3.84 2.04
C GLY A 31 16.90 2.72 2.32
N ILE A 32 16.47 1.46 2.15
CA ILE A 32 17.35 0.29 2.33
C ILE A 32 18.45 0.26 1.26
N ALA A 33 18.13 0.54 0.00
CA ALA A 33 19.11 0.55 -1.07
C ALA A 33 20.21 1.59 -0.82
N LEU A 34 19.82 2.78 -0.34
CA LEU A 34 20.78 3.83 0.03
C LEU A 34 21.60 3.44 1.26
N ALA A 35 20.94 2.94 2.33
CA ALA A 35 21.62 2.51 3.54
C ALA A 35 22.72 1.47 3.23
N LYS A 36 22.43 0.49 2.36
CA LYS A 36 23.41 -0.48 1.90
C LYS A 36 24.59 0.15 1.16
N LYS A 37 24.37 1.15 0.31
CA LYS A 37 25.43 1.86 -0.41
C LYS A 37 26.32 2.72 0.48
N LEU A 38 25.81 3.15 1.63
CA LEU A 38 26.54 3.94 2.62
C LEU A 38 27.30 3.08 3.66
N SER A 39 27.15 1.77 3.60
CA SER A 39 27.88 0.85 4.48
C SER A 39 29.38 1.01 4.33
N GLY A 40 30.10 1.08 5.47
CA GLY A 40 31.55 1.22 5.51
C GLY A 40 32.11 2.55 5.01
N LYS A 41 31.25 3.56 4.78
CA LYS A 41 31.70 4.93 4.50
C LYS A 41 31.88 5.72 5.79
N ASP A 42 32.69 6.80 5.74
CA ASP A 42 32.94 7.70 6.86
C ASP A 42 31.74 8.62 7.14
N VAL A 43 30.60 7.99 7.43
CA VAL A 43 29.33 8.62 7.79
C VAL A 43 28.61 7.81 8.87
N GLN A 44 27.82 8.47 9.70
CA GLN A 44 26.88 7.82 10.61
C GLN A 44 25.51 7.74 9.92
N VAL A 45 25.00 6.56 9.68
CA VAL A 45 23.70 6.36 9.02
C VAL A 45 22.65 6.01 10.06
N LEU A 46 21.58 6.83 10.16
CA LEU A 46 20.41 6.55 10.98
C LEU A 46 19.19 6.35 10.09
N LEU A 47 18.62 5.15 10.09
CA LEU A 47 17.35 4.88 9.43
C LEU A 47 16.21 4.93 10.44
N LEU A 48 15.19 5.72 10.14
CA LEU A 48 13.95 5.84 10.89
C LEU A 48 12.81 5.23 10.08
N ASP A 49 12.03 4.34 10.69
CA ASP A 49 10.79 3.84 10.11
C ASP A 49 9.77 3.56 11.22
N LYS A 50 8.49 3.75 10.93
CA LYS A 50 7.38 3.42 11.83
C LYS A 50 7.11 1.92 11.93
N HIS A 51 7.72 1.13 11.06
CA HIS A 51 7.70 -0.33 11.06
C HIS A 51 9.11 -0.89 11.27
N ASN A 52 9.24 -2.01 11.95
CA ASN A 52 10.53 -2.68 12.17
C ASN A 52 10.87 -3.68 11.05
N TYR A 53 10.08 -3.70 9.97
CA TYR A 53 10.26 -4.61 8.84
C TYR A 53 10.17 -3.86 7.50
N HIS A 54 10.90 -4.38 6.54
CA HIS A 54 10.77 -4.03 5.12
C HIS A 54 9.71 -4.90 4.47
N THR A 55 8.84 -4.31 3.66
CA THR A 55 7.82 -5.06 2.90
C THR A 55 8.15 -5.08 1.42
N PHE A 56 8.17 -6.27 0.82
CA PHE A 56 8.19 -6.41 -0.63
C PHE A 56 6.78 -6.20 -1.20
N GLN A 57 6.39 -4.94 -1.31
CA GLN A 57 5.02 -4.50 -1.67
C GLN A 57 4.43 -5.14 -2.94
N PRO A 58 5.20 -5.45 -4.02
CA PRO A 58 4.65 -6.08 -5.21
C PRO A 58 3.93 -7.40 -4.98
N LEU A 59 4.19 -8.10 -3.88
CA LEU A 59 3.55 -9.38 -3.56
C LEU A 59 2.42 -9.28 -2.52
N LEU A 60 1.97 -8.07 -2.17
CA LEU A 60 0.86 -7.89 -1.22
C LEU A 60 -0.44 -8.55 -1.70
N TYR A 61 -0.68 -8.59 -3.01
CA TYR A 61 -1.85 -9.26 -3.57
C TYR A 61 -1.87 -10.77 -3.26
N GLN A 62 -0.71 -11.42 -3.21
CA GLN A 62 -0.63 -12.83 -2.84
C GLN A 62 -0.92 -13.06 -1.35
N VAL A 63 -0.54 -12.12 -0.48
CA VAL A 63 -0.91 -12.18 0.93
C VAL A 63 -2.42 -12.01 1.11
N SER A 64 -3.03 -11.07 0.38
CA SER A 64 -4.47 -10.82 0.46
C SER A 64 -5.32 -11.95 -0.13
N THR A 65 -4.74 -12.80 -0.96
CA THR A 65 -5.40 -13.97 -1.56
C THR A 65 -4.94 -15.30 -0.96
N GLY A 66 -4.15 -15.28 0.11
CA GLY A 66 -3.66 -16.50 0.78
C GLY A 66 -2.60 -17.28 0.01
N GLY A 67 -2.07 -16.74 -1.09
CA GLY A 67 -1.00 -17.36 -1.88
C GLY A 67 0.36 -17.31 -1.20
N LEU A 68 0.58 -16.33 -0.31
CA LEU A 68 1.79 -16.19 0.50
C LEU A 68 1.45 -15.82 1.95
N GLU A 69 2.26 -16.29 2.87
CA GLU A 69 2.22 -15.80 4.25
C GLU A 69 2.93 -14.43 4.37
N PRO A 70 2.51 -13.57 5.33
CA PRO A 70 3.05 -12.21 5.48
C PRO A 70 4.57 -12.16 5.67
N ASP A 71 5.15 -13.09 6.39
CA ASP A 71 6.60 -13.17 6.67
C ASP A 71 7.44 -13.52 5.43
N SER A 72 6.83 -14.09 4.40
CA SER A 72 7.48 -14.32 3.10
C SER A 72 7.83 -13.02 2.38
N ILE A 73 7.13 -11.91 2.70
CA ILE A 73 7.32 -10.59 2.05
C ILE A 73 7.68 -9.47 3.01
N ALA A 74 7.66 -9.73 4.33
CA ALA A 74 7.98 -8.77 5.37
C ALA A 74 9.21 -9.22 6.15
N TYR A 75 10.35 -8.52 5.96
CA TYR A 75 11.61 -8.94 6.54
C TYR A 75 12.16 -7.90 7.53
N PRO A 76 12.63 -8.31 8.74
CA PRO A 76 13.09 -7.37 9.76
C PRO A 76 14.24 -6.46 9.27
N ILE A 77 14.07 -5.13 9.37
CA ILE A 77 15.06 -4.15 8.92
C ILE A 77 16.42 -4.36 9.59
N ARG A 78 16.44 -4.71 10.88
CA ARG A 78 17.69 -4.99 11.60
C ARG A 78 18.46 -6.19 11.03
N LYS A 79 17.76 -7.17 10.48
CA LYS A 79 18.38 -8.32 9.79
C LYS A 79 18.91 -7.94 8.41
N VAL A 80 18.17 -7.11 7.66
CA VAL A 80 18.60 -6.60 6.35
C VAL A 80 19.93 -5.85 6.43
N LEU A 81 20.16 -5.14 7.54
CA LEU A 81 21.29 -4.23 7.73
C LEU A 81 22.25 -4.73 8.83
N GLN A 82 22.14 -6.03 9.17
CA GLN A 82 23.05 -6.66 10.12
C GLN A 82 24.50 -6.66 9.58
N GLY A 83 25.45 -6.28 10.43
CA GLY A 83 26.88 -6.24 10.06
C GLY A 83 27.35 -4.92 9.45
N TYR A 84 26.50 -3.91 9.34
CA TYR A 84 26.91 -2.57 8.89
C TYR A 84 27.38 -1.74 10.08
N PRO A 85 28.70 -1.43 10.22
CA PRO A 85 29.27 -0.89 11.46
C PRO A 85 28.87 0.56 11.74
N ASN A 86 28.52 1.33 10.71
CA ASN A 86 28.15 2.74 10.80
C ASN A 86 26.63 2.98 10.79
N PHE A 87 25.83 1.93 10.97
CA PHE A 87 24.40 1.93 10.77
C PHE A 87 23.61 1.84 12.10
N TYR A 88 22.61 2.69 12.24
CA TYR A 88 21.66 2.68 13.35
C TYR A 88 20.23 2.62 12.81
N PHE A 89 19.36 1.86 13.47
CA PHE A 89 17.93 1.83 13.19
C PHE A 89 17.14 2.21 14.45
N ARG A 90 16.14 3.09 14.27
CA ARG A 90 15.14 3.36 15.32
C ARG A 90 13.74 3.19 14.74
N LEU A 91 12.91 2.48 15.50
CA LEU A 91 11.47 2.42 15.26
C LEU A 91 10.89 3.77 15.72
N ALA A 92 10.59 4.64 14.77
CA ALA A 92 10.15 6.00 15.04
C ALA A 92 9.28 6.55 13.92
N GLU A 93 8.33 7.38 14.30
CA GLU A 93 7.54 8.18 13.38
C GLU A 93 8.04 9.63 13.41
N VAL A 94 8.47 10.12 12.24
CA VAL A 94 8.89 11.52 12.08
C VAL A 94 7.64 12.39 11.98
N THR A 95 7.50 13.35 12.88
CA THR A 95 6.33 14.22 12.96
C THR A 95 6.56 15.60 12.36
N GLU A 96 7.81 16.11 12.40
CA GLU A 96 8.15 17.41 11.88
C GLU A 96 9.62 17.48 11.44
N ILE A 97 9.91 18.30 10.44
CA ILE A 97 11.24 18.60 9.92
C ILE A 97 11.47 20.11 9.99
N ASP A 98 12.43 20.55 10.81
CA ASP A 98 12.94 21.93 10.80
C ASP A 98 14.20 21.98 9.92
N THR A 99 14.02 22.39 8.67
CA THR A 99 15.13 22.48 7.70
C THR A 99 16.13 23.57 8.05
N SER A 100 15.70 24.63 8.72
CA SER A 100 16.57 25.75 9.11
C SER A 100 17.56 25.38 10.21
N LYS A 101 17.12 24.54 11.16
CA LYS A 101 17.93 23.99 12.24
C LYS A 101 18.53 22.63 11.91
N LYS A 102 18.23 22.06 10.74
CA LYS A 102 18.58 20.68 10.37
C LYS A 102 18.20 19.68 11.47
N ARG A 103 16.94 19.75 11.94
CA ARG A 103 16.43 18.95 13.05
C ARG A 103 15.15 18.23 12.67
N LEU A 104 15.02 16.99 13.14
CA LEU A 104 13.80 16.19 13.08
C LEU A 104 13.18 16.08 14.46
N GLU A 105 11.84 16.15 14.51
CA GLU A 105 11.07 15.74 15.68
C GLU A 105 10.37 14.40 15.39
N THR A 106 10.38 13.52 16.38
CA THR A 106 9.79 12.18 16.28
C THR A 106 8.99 11.86 17.55
N ASN A 107 8.21 10.79 17.51
CA ASN A 107 7.50 10.27 18.69
C ASN A 107 8.44 9.74 19.81
N ILE A 108 9.75 9.65 19.58
CA ILE A 108 10.76 9.17 20.55
C ILE A 108 11.86 10.19 20.84
N GLY A 109 11.66 11.48 20.50
CA GLY A 109 12.59 12.58 20.70
C GLY A 109 13.10 13.17 19.40
N GLY A 110 13.80 14.34 19.52
CA GLY A 110 14.38 15.05 18.39
C GLY A 110 15.80 14.58 18.07
N ILE A 111 16.27 14.92 16.88
CA ILE A 111 17.65 14.65 16.44
C ILE A 111 18.07 15.59 15.32
N THR A 112 19.33 16.02 15.34
CA THR A 112 19.95 16.82 14.28
C THR A 112 20.62 15.95 13.22
N TYR A 113 20.72 16.49 12.00
CA TYR A 113 21.34 15.81 10.85
C TYR A 113 22.27 16.76 10.07
N ASP A 114 23.23 16.19 9.35
CA ASP A 114 23.99 16.90 8.33
C ASP A 114 23.31 16.77 6.97
N TYR A 115 22.82 15.56 6.67
CA TYR A 115 22.09 15.23 5.46
C TYR A 115 20.79 14.48 5.79
N LEU A 116 19.72 14.85 5.11
CA LEU A 116 18.41 14.22 5.26
C LEU A 116 17.95 13.57 3.94
N VAL A 117 17.48 12.35 4.02
CA VAL A 117 16.91 11.61 2.89
C VAL A 117 15.46 11.27 3.19
N VAL A 118 14.55 11.78 2.39
CA VAL A 118 13.11 11.50 2.49
C VAL A 118 12.78 10.33 1.58
N ALA A 119 12.62 9.15 2.15
CA ALA A 119 12.30 7.88 1.46
C ALA A 119 10.98 7.27 1.97
N THR A 120 10.03 8.10 2.38
CA THR A 120 8.76 7.72 3.03
C THR A 120 7.79 6.97 2.13
N GLY A 121 8.06 6.88 0.83
CA GLY A 121 7.22 6.18 -0.14
C GLY A 121 5.88 6.86 -0.37
N SER A 122 4.83 6.05 -0.46
CA SER A 122 3.50 6.52 -0.82
C SER A 122 2.42 5.82 0.01
N GLN A 123 1.28 6.47 0.11
CA GLN A 123 0.05 5.96 0.72
C GLN A 123 -1.09 5.95 -0.30
N THR A 124 -2.15 5.22 0.00
CA THR A 124 -3.36 5.19 -0.84
C THR A 124 -3.97 6.58 -0.95
N ASN A 125 -4.39 6.94 -2.16
CA ASN A 125 -5.10 8.18 -2.42
C ASN A 125 -6.56 7.86 -2.78
N PHE A 126 -7.48 8.20 -1.90
CA PHE A 126 -8.93 8.07 -2.13
C PHE A 126 -9.54 9.29 -2.80
N PHE A 127 -8.71 10.26 -3.25
CA PHE A 127 -9.11 11.50 -3.93
C PHE A 127 -10.17 12.32 -3.16
N GLY A 128 -10.16 12.22 -1.83
CA GLY A 128 -11.08 12.93 -0.93
C GLY A 128 -12.44 12.26 -0.75
N ASN A 129 -12.69 11.11 -1.37
CA ASN A 129 -13.93 10.37 -1.18
C ASN A 129 -13.90 9.63 0.17
N LYS A 130 -14.69 10.14 1.12
CA LYS A 130 -14.76 9.62 2.50
C LYS A 130 -15.51 8.30 2.61
N ASN A 131 -16.49 8.06 1.75
CA ASN A 131 -17.25 6.81 1.75
C ASN A 131 -16.36 5.65 1.27
N ILE A 132 -15.63 5.85 0.16
CA ILE A 132 -14.66 4.85 -0.32
C ILE A 132 -13.53 4.65 0.70
N GLU A 133 -13.04 5.73 1.36
CA GLU A 133 -12.00 5.62 2.39
C GLU A 133 -12.46 4.80 3.61
N ARG A 134 -13.75 4.90 3.97
CA ARG A 134 -14.35 4.19 5.11
C ARG A 134 -14.70 2.74 4.80
N ASN A 135 -15.32 2.50 3.65
CA ASN A 135 -15.95 1.22 3.32
C ASN A 135 -15.10 0.36 2.37
N GLY A 136 -14.19 0.98 1.61
CA GLY A 136 -13.34 0.27 0.67
C GLY A 136 -12.04 -0.23 1.31
N MET A 137 -11.47 -1.25 0.70
CA MET A 137 -10.21 -1.87 1.14
C MET A 137 -9.03 -1.29 0.36
N ALA A 138 -8.02 -0.77 1.07
CA ALA A 138 -6.71 -0.47 0.47
C ALA A 138 -5.80 -1.70 0.57
N MET A 139 -4.79 -1.80 -0.31
CA MET A 139 -3.81 -2.89 -0.29
C MET A 139 -2.40 -2.31 -0.49
N LYS A 140 -1.92 -1.56 0.52
CA LYS A 140 -0.61 -0.89 0.48
C LYS A 140 0.33 -1.38 1.58
N THR A 141 -0.20 -2.05 2.59
CA THR A 141 0.54 -2.55 3.76
C THR A 141 0.15 -3.99 4.07
N VAL A 142 1.00 -4.72 4.81
CA VAL A 142 0.70 -6.09 5.27
C VAL A 142 -0.62 -6.15 6.06
N PRO A 143 -0.88 -5.28 7.07
CA PRO A 143 -2.16 -5.30 7.76
C PRO A 143 -3.37 -5.10 6.84
N GLN A 144 -3.28 -4.21 5.85
CA GLN A 144 -4.37 -4.01 4.89
C GLN A 144 -4.62 -5.26 4.03
N SER A 145 -3.56 -5.95 3.61
CA SER A 145 -3.69 -7.21 2.85
C SER A 145 -4.31 -8.34 3.68
N LEU A 146 -3.95 -8.43 4.97
CA LEU A 146 -4.56 -9.39 5.89
C LEU A 146 -6.03 -9.07 6.17
N ASN A 147 -6.36 -7.79 6.35
CA ASN A 147 -7.75 -7.37 6.51
C ASN A 147 -8.59 -7.69 5.26
N LEU A 148 -8.03 -7.49 4.06
CA LEU A 148 -8.72 -7.88 2.83
C LEU A 148 -8.93 -9.40 2.76
N ARG A 149 -7.92 -10.21 3.11
CA ARG A 149 -8.04 -11.67 3.19
C ARG A 149 -9.17 -12.08 4.15
N SER A 150 -9.20 -11.49 5.34
CA SER A 150 -10.23 -11.76 6.35
C SER A 150 -11.62 -11.38 5.85
N LEU A 151 -11.78 -10.21 5.24
CA LEU A 151 -13.06 -9.76 4.67
C LEU A 151 -13.56 -10.71 3.58
N ILE A 152 -12.69 -11.18 2.69
CA ILE A 152 -13.05 -12.14 1.65
C ILE A 152 -13.62 -13.42 2.27
N LEU A 153 -12.92 -14.00 3.24
CA LEU A 153 -13.37 -15.22 3.90
C LEU A 153 -14.69 -15.00 4.66
N GLU A 154 -14.77 -13.90 5.42
CA GLU A 154 -15.98 -13.53 6.16
C GLU A 154 -17.20 -13.37 5.24
N ASN A 155 -17.05 -12.74 4.09
CA ASN A 155 -18.14 -12.59 3.14
C ASN A 155 -18.62 -13.93 2.56
N PHE A 156 -17.72 -14.90 2.32
CA PHE A 156 -18.12 -16.24 1.88
C PHE A 156 -18.84 -17.02 2.99
N GLU A 157 -18.38 -16.91 4.23
CA GLU A 157 -19.09 -17.48 5.38
C GLU A 157 -20.50 -16.87 5.55
N GLN A 158 -20.64 -15.55 5.39
CA GLN A 158 -21.94 -14.87 5.43
C GLN A 158 -22.85 -15.27 4.26
N ALA A 159 -22.29 -15.50 3.07
CA ALA A 159 -23.05 -15.95 1.92
C ALA A 159 -23.72 -17.33 2.13
N LEU A 160 -23.19 -18.17 3.02
CA LEU A 160 -23.82 -19.43 3.43
C LEU A 160 -25.06 -19.21 4.32
N LEU A 161 -25.15 -18.06 5.02
CA LEU A 161 -26.17 -17.81 6.05
C LEU A 161 -27.42 -17.11 5.49
N THR A 162 -27.35 -16.54 4.28
CA THR A 162 -28.48 -15.84 3.66
C THR A 162 -29.16 -16.67 2.57
N ASP A 163 -30.50 -16.62 2.56
CA ASP A 163 -31.32 -17.20 1.50
C ASP A 163 -31.64 -16.20 0.38
N ASP A 164 -31.35 -14.93 0.58
CA ASP A 164 -31.50 -13.88 -0.44
C ASP A 164 -30.39 -13.99 -1.47
N LEU A 165 -30.77 -14.31 -2.70
CA LEU A 165 -29.83 -14.49 -3.81
C LEU A 165 -29.10 -13.19 -4.18
N HIS A 166 -29.73 -12.03 -4.05
CA HIS A 166 -29.08 -10.74 -4.34
C HIS A 166 -28.03 -10.42 -3.28
N GLU A 167 -28.35 -10.62 -2.01
CA GLU A 167 -27.39 -10.43 -0.93
C GLU A 167 -26.21 -11.42 -1.04
N ARG A 168 -26.52 -12.68 -1.36
CA ARG A 168 -25.49 -13.74 -1.57
C ARG A 168 -24.55 -13.39 -2.70
N ASP A 169 -25.07 -12.92 -3.84
CA ASP A 169 -24.25 -12.48 -4.97
C ASP A 169 -23.39 -11.29 -4.60
N ALA A 170 -23.94 -10.27 -3.91
CA ALA A 170 -23.21 -9.10 -3.46
C ALA A 170 -22.05 -9.45 -2.51
N LEU A 171 -22.24 -10.43 -1.62
CA LEU A 171 -21.20 -10.93 -0.71
C LEU A 171 -20.06 -11.63 -1.49
N MET A 172 -20.37 -12.35 -2.55
CA MET A 172 -19.39 -13.06 -3.39
C MET A 172 -18.74 -12.18 -4.47
N ASN A 173 -19.27 -10.98 -4.73
CA ASN A 173 -18.79 -10.11 -5.79
C ASN A 173 -17.62 -9.22 -5.33
N PHE A 174 -16.68 -8.98 -6.27
CA PHE A 174 -15.52 -8.14 -6.08
C PHE A 174 -15.53 -6.98 -7.07
N VAL A 175 -15.24 -5.77 -6.60
CA VAL A 175 -14.96 -4.62 -7.44
C VAL A 175 -13.55 -4.12 -7.13
N ILE A 176 -12.65 -4.20 -8.12
CA ILE A 176 -11.27 -3.74 -8.03
C ILE A 176 -11.15 -2.46 -8.83
N VAL A 177 -10.83 -1.36 -8.18
CA VAL A 177 -10.75 -0.03 -8.80
C VAL A 177 -9.31 0.31 -9.11
N GLY A 178 -8.98 0.40 -10.39
CA GLY A 178 -7.64 0.72 -10.89
C GLY A 178 -6.98 -0.43 -11.64
N GLY A 179 -6.90 -0.32 -12.96
CA GLY A 179 -6.26 -1.29 -13.88
C GLY A 179 -4.73 -1.16 -13.97
N GLY A 180 -4.05 -0.69 -12.91
CA GLY A 180 -2.61 -0.76 -12.78
C GLY A 180 -2.13 -2.16 -12.40
N PRO A 181 -0.80 -2.38 -12.22
CA PRO A 181 -0.25 -3.70 -11.89
C PRO A 181 -0.95 -4.35 -10.68
N THR A 182 -1.13 -3.62 -9.60
CA THR A 182 -1.77 -4.13 -8.37
C THR A 182 -3.18 -4.65 -8.61
N GLY A 183 -4.03 -3.90 -9.35
CA GLY A 183 -5.40 -4.33 -9.62
C GLY A 183 -5.47 -5.52 -10.59
N VAL A 184 -4.59 -5.54 -11.59
CA VAL A 184 -4.49 -6.65 -12.56
C VAL A 184 -4.05 -7.94 -11.88
N GLU A 185 -3.02 -7.87 -11.03
CA GLU A 185 -2.49 -9.02 -10.28
C GLU A 185 -3.52 -9.56 -9.28
N LEU A 186 -4.20 -8.66 -8.55
CA LEU A 186 -5.25 -9.05 -7.62
C LEU A 186 -6.44 -9.68 -8.34
N ALA A 187 -6.89 -9.10 -9.46
CA ALA A 187 -8.00 -9.65 -10.24
C ALA A 187 -7.70 -11.05 -10.76
N GLY A 188 -6.47 -11.26 -11.24
CA GLY A 188 -6.01 -12.58 -11.68
C GLY A 188 -5.99 -13.59 -10.54
N ALA A 189 -5.41 -13.24 -9.39
CA ALA A 189 -5.33 -14.11 -8.22
C ALA A 189 -6.73 -14.49 -7.68
N LEU A 190 -7.66 -13.53 -7.60
CA LEU A 190 -9.04 -13.81 -7.20
C LEU A 190 -9.75 -14.74 -8.19
N ALA A 191 -9.48 -14.59 -9.48
CA ALA A 191 -10.06 -15.48 -10.51
C ALA A 191 -9.52 -16.92 -10.38
N GLU A 192 -8.25 -17.09 -10.03
CA GLU A 192 -7.67 -18.42 -9.76
C GLU A 192 -8.29 -19.04 -8.50
N ILE A 193 -8.50 -18.27 -7.43
CA ILE A 193 -9.19 -18.72 -6.21
C ILE A 193 -10.62 -19.15 -6.55
N LYS A 194 -11.37 -18.30 -7.27
CA LYS A 194 -12.74 -18.60 -7.71
C LYS A 194 -12.82 -19.93 -8.45
N LYS A 195 -11.85 -20.22 -9.31
CA LYS A 195 -11.85 -21.42 -10.14
C LYS A 195 -11.35 -22.66 -9.40
N GLY A 196 -10.33 -22.54 -8.56
CA GLY A 196 -9.58 -23.67 -8.03
C GLY A 196 -9.83 -23.99 -6.56
N ILE A 197 -10.20 -23.01 -5.76
CA ILE A 197 -10.30 -23.11 -4.30
C ILE A 197 -11.74 -23.05 -3.84
N LEU A 198 -12.46 -21.96 -4.15
CA LEU A 198 -13.81 -21.72 -3.63
C LEU A 198 -14.81 -22.88 -3.87
N PRO A 199 -14.84 -23.58 -5.04
CA PRO A 199 -15.76 -24.69 -5.22
C PRO A 199 -15.51 -25.89 -4.33
N LYS A 200 -14.29 -26.00 -3.76
CA LYS A 200 -13.93 -27.10 -2.84
C LYS A 200 -14.20 -26.71 -1.38
N ASP A 201 -13.92 -25.45 -1.04
CA ASP A 201 -14.05 -24.95 0.32
C ASP A 201 -15.52 -24.61 0.64
N TYR A 202 -16.29 -24.19 -0.38
CA TYR A 202 -17.70 -23.78 -0.25
C TYR A 202 -18.59 -24.58 -1.23
N PRO A 203 -18.73 -25.93 -1.06
CA PRO A 203 -19.50 -26.77 -1.97
C PRO A 203 -21.01 -26.42 -1.99
N ASP A 204 -21.52 -25.80 -0.93
CA ASP A 204 -22.91 -25.39 -0.78
C ASP A 204 -23.23 -24.04 -1.46
N LEU A 205 -22.22 -23.34 -1.97
CA LEU A 205 -22.38 -22.11 -2.74
C LEU A 205 -22.16 -22.34 -4.23
N ASP A 206 -23.03 -21.77 -5.07
CA ASP A 206 -22.73 -21.67 -6.51
C ASP A 206 -21.70 -20.54 -6.75
N THR A 207 -20.43 -20.86 -6.50
CA THR A 207 -19.31 -19.90 -6.63
C THR A 207 -19.09 -19.42 -8.07
N ARG A 208 -19.74 -20.03 -9.08
CA ARG A 208 -19.73 -19.53 -10.47
C ARG A 208 -20.40 -18.17 -10.59
N ARG A 209 -21.35 -17.86 -9.70
CA ARG A 209 -22.08 -16.58 -9.64
C ARG A 209 -21.19 -15.41 -9.18
N ALA A 210 -20.14 -15.70 -8.40
CA ALA A 210 -19.19 -14.68 -7.95
C ALA A 210 -18.61 -13.90 -9.14
N GLN A 211 -18.65 -12.58 -9.12
CA GLN A 211 -18.13 -11.74 -10.18
C GLN A 211 -16.86 -10.99 -9.72
N ILE A 212 -15.89 -10.92 -10.60
CA ILE A 212 -14.67 -10.14 -10.38
C ILE A 212 -14.65 -9.04 -11.43
N ASN A 213 -14.86 -7.80 -10.97
CA ASN A 213 -14.97 -6.63 -11.82
C ASN A 213 -13.72 -5.75 -11.64
N LEU A 214 -12.91 -5.62 -12.68
CA LEU A 214 -11.77 -4.69 -12.72
C LEU A 214 -12.20 -3.42 -13.44
N VAL A 215 -12.30 -2.32 -12.68
CA VAL A 215 -12.78 -1.02 -13.18
C VAL A 215 -11.62 -0.05 -13.39
N GLN A 216 -11.48 0.46 -14.62
CA GLN A 216 -10.40 1.36 -15.04
C GLN A 216 -10.95 2.64 -15.67
N GLY A 217 -10.45 3.79 -15.18
CA GLY A 217 -10.88 5.11 -15.64
C GLY A 217 -10.36 5.53 -17.02
N SER A 218 -9.36 4.84 -17.58
CA SER A 218 -8.84 5.08 -18.93
C SER A 218 -9.29 4.00 -19.90
N ASP A 219 -8.93 4.17 -21.16
CA ASP A 219 -9.27 3.29 -22.29
C ASP A 219 -8.58 1.92 -22.27
N ARG A 220 -7.57 1.73 -21.36
CA ARG A 220 -6.84 0.46 -21.25
C ARG A 220 -6.34 0.22 -19.84
N ILE A 221 -6.17 -1.04 -19.47
CA ILE A 221 -5.43 -1.46 -18.27
C ILE A 221 -3.92 -1.35 -18.52
N LEU A 222 -3.12 -1.32 -17.45
CA LEU A 222 -1.65 -1.20 -17.50
C LEU A 222 -1.19 -0.06 -18.42
N PRO A 223 -1.69 1.19 -18.24
CA PRO A 223 -1.44 2.28 -19.19
C PRO A 223 0.05 2.68 -19.29
N ALA A 224 0.86 2.33 -18.31
CA ALA A 224 2.31 2.56 -18.31
C ALA A 224 3.09 1.51 -19.12
N MET A 225 2.45 0.42 -19.56
CA MET A 225 3.05 -0.63 -20.37
C MET A 225 2.75 -0.42 -21.87
N SER A 226 3.40 -1.22 -22.73
CA SER A 226 3.09 -1.20 -24.16
C SER A 226 1.64 -1.62 -24.44
N GLU A 227 1.06 -1.16 -25.53
CA GLU A 227 -0.30 -1.55 -25.93
C GLU A 227 -0.43 -3.08 -26.12
N VAL A 228 0.61 -3.71 -26.63
CA VAL A 228 0.65 -5.18 -26.81
C VAL A 228 0.55 -5.88 -25.47
N ALA A 229 1.30 -5.42 -24.44
CA ALA A 229 1.26 -5.98 -23.10
C ALA A 229 -0.13 -5.74 -22.46
N SER A 230 -0.69 -4.53 -22.59
CA SER A 230 -2.00 -4.17 -22.09
C SER A 230 -3.09 -5.08 -22.69
N LYS A 231 -3.15 -5.21 -24.03
CA LYS A 231 -4.11 -6.08 -24.72
C LYS A 231 -3.96 -7.57 -24.37
N LYS A 232 -2.73 -8.05 -24.16
CA LYS A 232 -2.50 -9.43 -23.70
C LYS A 232 -3.01 -9.65 -22.30
N ALA A 233 -2.71 -8.74 -21.37
CA ALA A 233 -3.16 -8.81 -19.98
C ALA A 233 -4.70 -8.82 -19.90
N GLU A 234 -5.38 -7.94 -20.64
CA GLU A 234 -6.84 -7.90 -20.74
C GLU A 234 -7.41 -9.26 -21.20
N ARG A 235 -6.91 -9.80 -22.32
CA ARG A 235 -7.34 -11.10 -22.83
C ARG A 235 -7.12 -12.26 -21.84
N PHE A 236 -6.04 -12.22 -21.06
CA PHE A 236 -5.79 -13.23 -20.04
C PHE A 236 -6.76 -13.11 -18.87
N LEU A 237 -7.05 -11.90 -18.41
CA LEU A 237 -8.04 -11.66 -17.35
C LEU A 237 -9.44 -12.11 -17.80
N GLU A 238 -9.86 -11.75 -19.03
CA GLU A 238 -11.15 -12.19 -19.60
C GLU A 238 -11.24 -13.72 -19.70
N LYS A 239 -10.17 -14.41 -20.12
CA LYS A 239 -10.12 -15.88 -20.13
C LYS A 239 -10.21 -16.51 -18.74
N LEU A 240 -9.76 -15.81 -17.71
CA LEU A 240 -9.91 -16.22 -16.31
C LEU A 240 -11.31 -15.95 -15.77
N GLY A 241 -12.16 -15.20 -16.50
CA GLY A 241 -13.51 -14.85 -16.11
C GLY A 241 -13.57 -13.54 -15.30
N VAL A 242 -12.59 -12.65 -15.47
CA VAL A 242 -12.62 -11.28 -14.94
C VAL A 242 -13.33 -10.38 -15.93
N ASN A 243 -14.28 -9.57 -15.44
CA ASN A 243 -14.94 -8.53 -16.22
C ASN A 243 -14.06 -7.26 -16.20
N VAL A 244 -13.57 -6.82 -17.35
CA VAL A 244 -12.72 -5.63 -17.47
C VAL A 244 -13.55 -4.46 -17.99
N TRP A 245 -13.76 -3.45 -17.14
CA TRP A 245 -14.53 -2.25 -17.40
C TRP A 245 -13.59 -1.07 -17.62
N LYS A 246 -13.59 -0.50 -18.82
CA LYS A 246 -12.73 0.63 -19.23
C LYS A 246 -13.54 1.91 -19.42
N ASN A 247 -12.87 3.07 -19.31
CA ASN A 247 -13.50 4.39 -19.40
C ASN A 247 -14.59 4.63 -18.35
N ILE A 248 -14.54 3.88 -17.24
CA ILE A 248 -15.48 3.99 -16.12
C ILE A 248 -14.71 4.39 -14.86
N ARG A 249 -15.22 5.40 -14.16
CA ARG A 249 -14.68 5.85 -12.87
C ARG A 249 -15.68 5.59 -11.77
N VAL A 250 -15.25 4.90 -10.74
CA VAL A 250 -16.03 4.75 -9.51
C VAL A 250 -16.14 6.12 -8.85
N SER A 251 -17.36 6.53 -8.55
CA SER A 251 -17.71 7.81 -7.93
C SER A 251 -17.98 7.68 -6.44
N ASP A 252 -18.56 6.58 -5.98
CA ASP A 252 -18.85 6.35 -4.57
C ASP A 252 -19.00 4.85 -4.22
N TYR A 253 -18.98 4.54 -2.92
CA TYR A 253 -19.20 3.21 -2.36
C TYR A 253 -19.75 3.30 -0.94
N ASP A 254 -20.91 2.75 -0.69
CA ASP A 254 -21.59 2.79 0.62
C ASP A 254 -21.35 1.54 1.49
N GLY A 255 -20.65 0.54 0.97
CA GLY A 255 -20.39 -0.76 1.60
C GLY A 255 -21.12 -1.93 0.91
N LYS A 256 -22.08 -1.63 0.01
CA LYS A 256 -22.81 -2.63 -0.77
C LYS A 256 -22.96 -2.25 -2.25
N LEU A 257 -23.16 -0.96 -2.54
CA LEU A 257 -23.34 -0.46 -3.89
C LEU A 257 -22.18 0.42 -4.31
N VAL A 258 -21.53 0.03 -5.39
CA VAL A 258 -20.50 0.83 -6.07
C VAL A 258 -21.17 1.60 -7.20
N THR A 259 -21.14 2.93 -7.13
CA THR A 259 -21.64 3.81 -8.18
C THR A 259 -20.50 4.32 -9.05
N THR A 260 -20.81 4.68 -10.29
CA THR A 260 -19.82 5.17 -11.25
C THR A 260 -20.25 6.50 -11.88
N ASN A 261 -19.39 7.06 -12.69
CA ASN A 261 -19.68 8.26 -13.49
C ASN A 261 -20.57 7.97 -14.72
N THR A 262 -21.09 6.76 -14.85
CA THR A 262 -22.02 6.31 -15.89
C THR A 262 -23.25 5.69 -15.23
N ASP A 263 -24.18 5.16 -16.02
CA ASP A 263 -25.35 4.41 -15.49
C ASP A 263 -24.98 3.02 -14.96
N THR A 264 -23.72 2.62 -15.06
CA THR A 264 -23.24 1.33 -14.54
C THR A 264 -23.03 1.40 -13.04
N SER A 265 -23.55 0.42 -12.30
CA SER A 265 -23.29 0.22 -10.88
C SER A 265 -23.00 -1.26 -10.60
N PHE A 266 -22.40 -1.55 -9.45
CA PHE A 266 -22.06 -2.91 -9.05
C PHE A 266 -22.50 -3.15 -7.62
N GLU A 267 -23.24 -4.22 -7.39
CA GLU A 267 -23.53 -4.71 -6.04
C GLU A 267 -22.40 -5.63 -5.59
N ALA A 268 -21.66 -5.21 -4.57
CA ALA A 268 -20.50 -5.94 -4.04
C ALA A 268 -20.18 -5.51 -2.61
N CYS A 269 -20.01 -6.45 -1.70
CA CYS A 269 -19.53 -6.19 -0.34
C CYS A 269 -18.00 -6.07 -0.24
N THR A 270 -17.29 -6.31 -1.35
CA THR A 270 -15.83 -6.15 -1.43
C THR A 270 -15.44 -5.17 -2.53
N LEU A 271 -15.04 -3.96 -2.14
CA LEU A 271 -14.39 -3.01 -3.03
C LEU A 271 -12.93 -2.84 -2.65
N VAL A 272 -12.01 -3.09 -3.60
CA VAL A 272 -10.56 -2.87 -3.40
C VAL A 272 -10.10 -1.65 -4.19
N TRP A 273 -9.56 -0.66 -3.47
CA TRP A 273 -9.10 0.59 -4.06
C TRP A 273 -7.61 0.54 -4.41
N ALA A 274 -7.30 0.33 -5.69
CA ALA A 274 -5.97 0.33 -6.28
C ALA A 274 -5.74 1.49 -7.28
N ALA A 275 -6.63 2.50 -7.29
CA ALA A 275 -6.69 3.54 -8.33
C ALA A 275 -5.66 4.67 -8.19
N GLY A 276 -4.93 4.75 -7.10
CA GLY A 276 -3.94 5.81 -6.98
C GLY A 276 -3.19 5.84 -5.66
N VAL A 277 -2.04 6.51 -5.73
CA VAL A 277 -1.18 6.76 -4.57
C VAL A 277 -0.79 8.23 -4.51
N LYS A 278 -0.55 8.73 -3.30
CA LYS A 278 0.05 10.04 -3.04
C LYS A 278 1.26 9.87 -2.13
N ALA A 279 2.22 10.79 -2.19
CA ALA A 279 3.35 10.78 -1.27
C ALA A 279 2.88 10.99 0.17
N VAL A 280 3.66 10.49 1.12
CA VAL A 280 3.46 10.77 2.54
C VAL A 280 3.98 12.18 2.82
N SER A 281 3.10 13.08 3.25
CA SER A 281 3.48 14.42 3.66
C SER A 281 4.08 14.42 5.06
N ILE A 282 5.09 15.26 5.28
CA ILE A 282 5.70 15.49 6.59
C ILE A 282 5.69 16.98 6.82
N LYS A 283 5.25 17.42 8.01
CA LYS A 283 5.26 18.84 8.41
C LYS A 283 6.68 19.39 8.28
N GLY A 284 6.80 20.59 7.71
CA GLY A 284 8.08 21.23 7.37
C GLY A 284 8.57 20.98 5.93
N LEU A 285 7.97 20.02 5.20
CA LEU A 285 8.18 19.80 3.77
C LEU A 285 6.84 19.78 3.00
N ASP A 286 5.79 20.32 3.56
CA ASP A 286 4.41 20.29 3.05
C ASP A 286 3.94 21.63 2.45
N ALA A 287 4.84 22.61 2.33
CA ALA A 287 4.54 23.89 1.68
C ALA A 287 4.22 23.67 0.17
N GLU A 288 3.19 24.36 -0.35
CA GLU A 288 2.68 24.14 -1.71
C GLU A 288 3.74 24.36 -2.80
N GLU A 289 4.65 25.33 -2.59
CA GLU A 289 5.75 25.62 -3.50
C GLU A 289 6.75 24.46 -3.65
N LEU A 290 6.86 23.62 -2.60
CA LEU A 290 7.73 22.43 -2.61
C LEU A 290 7.07 21.22 -3.25
N LEU A 291 5.74 21.25 -3.46
CA LEU A 291 4.98 20.07 -3.87
C LEU A 291 4.59 20.11 -5.36
N SER A 292 4.49 18.93 -5.92
CA SER A 292 3.92 18.64 -7.23
C SER A 292 2.71 17.71 -7.11
N ARG A 293 2.13 17.30 -8.24
CA ARG A 293 0.95 16.42 -8.29
C ARG A 293 1.12 15.19 -7.39
N GLY A 294 0.13 14.93 -6.54
CA GLY A 294 0.15 13.79 -5.60
C GLY A 294 1.05 14.00 -4.40
N SER A 295 1.22 15.24 -3.97
CA SER A 295 2.02 15.66 -2.80
C SER A 295 3.49 15.22 -2.88
N ARG A 296 4.03 15.08 -4.09
CA ARG A 296 5.44 14.72 -4.30
C ARG A 296 6.32 15.95 -4.19
N LEU A 297 7.44 15.84 -3.49
CA LEU A 297 8.45 16.89 -3.45
C LEU A 297 9.02 17.16 -4.85
N LYS A 298 9.12 18.44 -5.21
CA LYS A 298 9.84 18.87 -6.41
C LYS A 298 11.33 18.73 -6.14
N VAL A 299 12.05 18.18 -7.08
CA VAL A 299 13.48 17.96 -6.95
C VAL A 299 14.22 18.40 -8.21
N ASN A 300 15.49 18.75 -8.07
CA ASN A 300 16.39 18.96 -9.19
C ASN A 300 16.90 17.62 -9.77
N HIS A 301 17.80 17.68 -10.77
CA HIS A 301 18.39 16.48 -11.41
C HIS A 301 19.28 15.64 -10.50
N PHE A 302 19.66 16.12 -9.32
CA PHE A 302 20.35 15.38 -8.26
C PHE A 302 19.42 14.81 -7.20
N ASN A 303 18.10 14.89 -7.38
CA ASN A 303 17.06 14.55 -6.40
C ASN A 303 17.12 15.38 -5.09
N GLN A 304 17.59 16.64 -5.18
CA GLN A 304 17.61 17.57 -4.05
C GLN A 304 16.36 18.47 -4.09
N VAL A 305 15.78 18.71 -2.93
CA VAL A 305 14.67 19.65 -2.68
C VAL A 305 15.24 21.05 -2.48
#